data_3a858aece1124ba9f0f8a9ba03d0d848
#
_entry.id   3a858aece1124ba9f0f8a9ba03d0d848
#
_cell.length_a   1.000
_cell.length_b   1.000
_cell.length_c   1.000
_cell.angle_alpha   90.00
_cell.angle_beta   90.00
_cell.angle_gamma   90.00
#
_symmetry.space_group_name_H-M   'P 1'
#
loop_
_entity.id
_entity.type
_entity.pdbx_description
1 polymer ?
#
loop_
_entity_poly.entity_id
_entity_poly.type
_entity_poly.pdbx_seq_one_letter_code
_entity_poly.pdbx_strand_id
1 'polypeptide(L)'
;MKILIIGYGSIGKRHEEVLLELENIEQIDIVTNQYLSNKRTFKNLEDIQNLNDYDYFIIASETNKHYTQLKYLESMLTDKIIFCEKPLFESQKILKITKIR
;
A
#
# COMPACT_ATOMS: atom_id res chain seq x y z
N MET A 1 6.14 9.84 -9.98
CA MET A 1 5.72 8.52 -9.45
C MET A 1 4.61 8.71 -8.43
N LYS A 2 3.54 7.98 -8.55
CA LYS A 2 2.42 8.02 -7.61
C LYS A 2 2.43 6.78 -6.75
N ILE A 3 2.30 6.96 -5.45
CA ILE A 3 2.43 5.89 -4.48
C ILE A 3 1.19 5.77 -3.62
N LEU A 4 0.77 4.55 -3.34
CA LEU A 4 -0.30 4.26 -2.39
C LEU A 4 0.27 3.51 -1.19
N ILE A 5 0.07 4.06 -0.01
CA ILE A 5 0.46 3.42 1.25
C ILE A 5 -0.81 2.87 1.90
N ILE A 6 -0.82 1.58 2.17
CA ILE A 6 -1.97 0.90 2.78
C ILE A 6 -1.63 0.65 4.25
N GLY A 7 -2.30 1.38 5.13
CA GLY A 7 -2.02 1.39 6.56
C GLY A 7 -1.15 2.57 6.97
N TYR A 8 -1.51 3.23 8.06
CA TYR A 8 -0.81 4.44 8.48
C TYR A 8 -0.50 4.44 9.98
N GLY A 9 -0.01 3.30 10.48
CA GLY A 9 0.61 3.22 11.78
C GLY A 9 2.04 3.73 11.71
N SER A 10 2.86 3.39 12.70
CA SER A 10 4.25 3.89 12.76
C SER A 10 5.06 3.51 11.53
N ILE A 11 4.86 2.30 11.00
CA ILE A 11 5.60 1.84 9.83
C ILE A 11 5.16 2.59 8.57
N GLY A 12 3.86 2.78 8.39
CA GLY A 12 3.35 3.54 7.24
C GLY A 12 3.83 4.98 7.25
N LYS A 13 3.84 5.61 8.42
CA LYS A 13 4.35 6.97 8.57
C LYS A 13 5.83 7.06 8.22
N ARG A 14 6.60 6.06 8.63
CA ARG A 14 8.03 6.04 8.33
C ARG A 14 8.29 5.90 6.83
N HIS A 15 7.51 5.07 6.15
CA HIS A 15 7.60 4.96 4.70
C HIS A 15 7.33 6.30 4.03
N GLU A 16 6.29 6.99 4.48
CA GLU A 16 5.96 8.31 3.93
C GLU A 16 7.10 9.29 4.13
N GLU A 17 7.68 9.34 5.32
CA GLU A 17 8.79 10.26 5.60
C GLU A 17 9.98 10.04 4.67
N VAL A 18 10.32 8.77 4.44
CA VAL A 18 11.43 8.42 3.53
C VAL A 18 11.10 8.82 2.10
N LEU A 19 9.88 8.55 1.65
CA LEU A 19 9.46 8.83 0.28
C LEU A 19 9.41 10.33 -0.01
N LEU A 20 9.04 11.15 0.97
CA LEU A 20 8.97 12.59 0.80
C LEU A 20 10.34 13.22 0.53
N GLU A 21 11.42 12.52 0.84
CA GLU A 21 12.77 13.00 0.56
C GLU A 21 13.22 12.69 -0.88
N LEU A 22 12.46 11.93 -1.62
CA LEU A 22 12.80 11.55 -2.99
C LEU A 22 12.24 12.58 -3.98
N GLU A 23 13.02 12.86 -5.02
CA GLU A 23 12.70 13.94 -5.96
C GLU A 23 11.59 13.61 -6.94
N ASN A 24 11.40 12.34 -7.27
CA ASN A 24 10.48 11.94 -8.33
C ASN A 24 9.12 11.47 -7.82
N ILE A 25 8.77 11.79 -6.58
CA ILE A 25 7.47 11.44 -6.02
C ILE A 25 6.49 12.58 -6.26
N GLU A 26 5.46 12.32 -7.05
CA GLU A 26 4.44 13.32 -7.38
C GLU A 26 3.32 13.35 -6.36
N GLN A 27 2.93 12.17 -5.85
CA GLN A 27 1.75 12.05 -5.01
C GLN A 27 1.86 10.81 -4.15
N ILE A 28 1.46 10.94 -2.88
CA ILE A 28 1.34 9.85 -1.94
C ILE A 28 -0.07 9.87 -1.38
N ASP A 29 -0.85 8.83 -1.64
CA ASP A 29 -2.18 8.65 -1.07
C ASP A 29 -2.13 7.52 -0.04
N ILE A 30 -3.08 7.51 0.89
CA ILE A 30 -3.02 6.63 2.06
C ILE A 30 -4.37 5.95 2.29
N VAL A 31 -4.34 4.64 2.51
CA VAL A 31 -5.52 3.89 2.96
C VAL A 31 -5.44 3.77 4.48
N THR A 32 -6.35 4.43 5.17
CA THR A 32 -6.37 4.46 6.64
C THR A 32 -7.73 4.91 7.15
N ASN A 33 -8.07 4.50 8.37
CA ASN A 33 -9.26 5.00 9.05
C ASN A 33 -9.03 6.34 9.75
N GLN A 34 -7.79 6.80 9.80
CA GLN A 34 -7.45 8.06 10.45
C GLN A 34 -7.85 9.24 9.58
N TYR A 35 -8.22 10.35 10.22
CA TYR A 35 -8.41 11.61 9.51
C TYR A 35 -7.06 12.33 9.40
N LEU A 36 -6.66 12.63 8.16
CA LEU A 36 -5.39 13.32 7.90
C LEU A 36 -5.70 14.53 7.04
N SER A 37 -5.58 15.72 7.62
CA SER A 37 -6.07 16.96 7.00
C SER A 37 -5.33 17.38 5.73
N ASN A 38 -4.06 17.02 5.61
CA ASN A 38 -3.23 17.47 4.49
C ASN A 38 -2.97 16.38 3.45
N LYS A 39 -3.73 15.27 3.51
CA LYS A 39 -3.44 14.12 2.67
C LYS A 39 -4.74 13.56 2.08
N ARG A 40 -4.60 12.97 0.90
CA ARG A 40 -5.71 12.26 0.29
C ARG A 40 -5.75 10.87 0.89
N THR A 41 -6.87 10.53 1.53
CA THR A 41 -7.03 9.26 2.22
C THR A 41 -8.27 8.52 1.76
N PHE A 42 -8.22 7.19 1.91
CA PHE A 42 -9.34 6.31 1.65
C PHE A 42 -9.50 5.38 2.85
N LYS A 43 -10.72 5.09 3.26
CA LYS A 43 -10.95 4.17 4.36
C LYS A 43 -10.68 2.73 3.96
N ASN A 44 -11.05 2.36 2.75
CA ASN A 44 -10.91 1.00 2.26
C ASN A 44 -10.23 1.00 0.91
N LEU A 45 -9.45 -0.05 0.67
CA LEU A 45 -8.76 -0.22 -0.60
C LEU A 45 -9.75 -0.28 -1.76
N GLU A 46 -10.91 -0.87 -1.53
CA GLU A 46 -11.96 -1.03 -2.54
C GLU A 46 -12.61 0.30 -2.94
N ASP A 47 -12.43 1.34 -2.14
CA ASP A 47 -12.97 2.66 -2.46
C ASP A 47 -12.19 3.36 -3.57
N ILE A 48 -11.02 2.86 -3.91
CA ILE A 48 -10.17 3.48 -4.92
C ILE A 48 -10.54 2.92 -6.30
N GLN A 49 -10.97 3.81 -7.19
CA GLN A 49 -11.40 3.41 -8.54
C GLN A 49 -10.22 3.25 -9.50
N ASN A 50 -9.17 4.01 -9.30
CA ASN A 50 -8.07 4.10 -10.26
C ASN A 50 -6.77 3.52 -9.70
N LEU A 51 -6.80 2.27 -9.24
CA LEU A 51 -5.62 1.61 -8.68
C LEU A 51 -4.44 1.59 -9.65
N ASN A 52 -4.71 1.44 -10.93
CA ASN A 52 -3.63 1.36 -11.92
C ASN A 52 -2.94 2.69 -12.19
N ASP A 53 -3.45 3.79 -11.65
CA ASP A 53 -2.78 5.08 -11.73
C ASP A 53 -1.58 5.18 -10.79
N TYR A 54 -1.51 4.32 -9.78
CA TYR A 54 -0.36 4.29 -8.89
C TYR A 54 0.73 3.41 -9.49
N ASP A 55 1.97 3.81 -9.25
CA ASP A 55 3.13 3.08 -9.76
C ASP A 55 3.68 2.11 -8.73
N TYR A 56 3.49 2.40 -7.46
CA TYR A 56 4.11 1.66 -6.36
C TYR A 56 3.12 1.55 -5.20
N PHE A 57 3.06 0.37 -4.60
CA PHE A 57 2.14 0.09 -3.50
C PHE A 57 2.92 -0.41 -2.29
N ILE A 58 2.61 0.13 -1.12
CA ILE A 58 3.25 -0.29 0.13
C ILE A 58 2.16 -0.79 1.08
N ILE A 59 2.23 -2.07 1.46
CA ILE A 59 1.33 -2.64 2.46
C ILE A 59 2.03 -2.58 3.80
N ALA A 60 1.57 -1.65 4.65
CA ALA A 60 2.12 -1.42 5.98
C ALA A 60 1.03 -1.50 7.05
N SER A 61 -0.04 -2.22 6.77
CA SER A 61 -1.15 -2.46 7.68
C SER A 61 -0.81 -3.58 8.66
N GLU A 62 -1.78 -3.93 9.51
CA GLU A 62 -1.62 -5.05 10.42
C GLU A 62 -1.40 -6.36 9.66
N THR A 63 -0.58 -7.23 10.22
CA THR A 63 -0.21 -8.49 9.56
C THR A 63 -1.40 -9.33 9.13
N ASN A 64 -2.47 -9.36 9.94
CA ASN A 64 -3.66 -10.13 9.62
C ASN A 64 -4.41 -9.64 8.39
N LYS A 65 -4.09 -8.45 7.91
CA LYS A 65 -4.71 -7.87 6.71
C LYS A 65 -3.86 -8.05 5.46
N HIS A 66 -2.59 -8.41 5.61
CA HIS A 66 -1.64 -8.47 4.49
C HIS A 66 -2.10 -9.40 3.38
N TYR A 67 -2.54 -10.60 3.74
CA TYR A 67 -2.96 -11.59 2.75
C TYR A 67 -4.13 -11.09 1.91
N THR A 68 -5.17 -10.60 2.56
CA THR A 68 -6.37 -10.11 1.87
C THR A 68 -6.05 -8.93 0.98
N GLN A 69 -5.26 -7.98 1.48
CA GLN A 69 -4.90 -6.79 0.72
C GLN A 69 -4.01 -7.12 -0.46
N LEU A 70 -3.02 -7.98 -0.26
CA LEU A 70 -2.11 -8.38 -1.33
C LEU A 70 -2.86 -9.14 -2.42
N LYS A 71 -3.76 -10.03 -2.03
CA LYS A 71 -4.57 -10.79 -2.97
C LYS A 71 -5.47 -9.87 -3.79
N TYR A 72 -6.07 -8.87 -3.14
CA TYR A 72 -6.90 -7.90 -3.84
C TYR A 72 -6.09 -7.12 -4.87
N LEU A 73 -4.92 -6.62 -4.48
CA LEU A 73 -4.06 -5.89 -5.40
C LEU A 73 -3.62 -6.76 -6.56
N GLU A 74 -3.24 -8.00 -6.29
CA GLU A 74 -2.83 -8.92 -7.35
C GLU A 74 -3.94 -9.13 -8.37
N SER A 75 -5.19 -9.21 -7.91
CA SER A 75 -6.33 -9.42 -8.80
C SER A 75 -6.64 -8.20 -9.66
N MET A 76 -6.28 -7.00 -9.21
CA MET A 76 -6.65 -5.75 -9.86
C MET A 76 -5.51 -5.13 -10.67
N LEU A 77 -4.28 -5.54 -10.44
CA LEU A 77 -3.11 -4.88 -11.00
C LEU A 77 -2.32 -5.78 -11.92
N THR A 78 -1.61 -5.16 -12.86
CA THR A 78 -0.70 -5.84 -13.78
C THR A 78 0.62 -5.07 -13.81
N ASP A 79 1.73 -5.77 -13.61
CA ASP A 79 3.09 -5.20 -13.72
C ASP A 79 3.37 -4.02 -12.79
N LYS A 80 2.78 -4.03 -11.60
CA LYS A 80 3.05 -3.02 -10.59
C LYS A 80 3.97 -3.58 -9.51
N ILE A 81 4.66 -2.69 -8.80
CA ILE A 81 5.55 -3.06 -7.71
C ILE A 81 4.78 -2.95 -6.40
N ILE A 82 4.75 -4.04 -5.65
CA ILE A 82 4.10 -4.10 -4.35
C ILE A 82 5.15 -4.46 -3.30
N PHE A 83 5.33 -3.59 -2.33
CA PHE A 83 6.16 -3.85 -1.17
C PHE A 83 5.24 -4.18 0.01
N CYS A 84 5.45 -5.34 0.63
CA CYS A 84 4.66 -5.74 1.78
C CYS A 84 5.59 -5.93 2.98
N GLU A 85 5.30 -5.23 4.08
CA GLU A 85 6.10 -5.32 5.29
C GLU A 85 6.03 -6.73 5.89
N LYS A 86 7.12 -7.13 6.51
CA LYS A 86 7.21 -8.43 7.19
C LYS A 86 6.64 -8.35 8.60
N PRO A 87 6.08 -9.44 9.13
CA PRO A 87 5.85 -10.70 8.41
C PRO A 87 4.74 -10.55 7.37
N LEU A 88 4.86 -11.28 6.27
CA LEU A 88 3.87 -11.18 5.19
C LEU A 88 2.48 -11.62 5.64
N PHE A 89 2.41 -12.72 6.38
CA PHE A 89 1.14 -13.28 6.83
C PHE A 89 1.27 -13.80 8.25
N GLU A 90 0.13 -13.83 8.98
CA GLU A 90 0.07 -14.42 10.31
C GLU A 90 0.30 -15.92 10.30
N SER A 91 -0.12 -16.58 9.23
CA SER A 91 0.07 -18.01 9.05
C SER A 91 0.62 -18.23 7.65
N GLN A 92 1.14 -19.43 7.41
CA GLN A 92 1.63 -19.76 6.09
C GLN A 92 0.47 -19.85 5.12
N LYS A 93 0.55 -19.08 4.04
CA LYS A 93 -0.43 -19.11 2.96
C LYS A 93 0.33 -19.01 1.66
N ILE A 94 -0.19 -19.67 0.64
CA ILE A 94 0.39 -19.64 -0.68
C ILE A 94 -0.38 -18.62 -1.51
N LEU A 95 0.33 -17.66 -2.06
CA LEU A 95 -0.26 -16.61 -2.87
C LEU A 95 0.63 -16.31 -4.07
N LYS A 96 0.03 -16.34 -5.23
CA LYS A 96 0.73 -15.94 -6.45
C LYS A 96 0.66 -14.43 -6.54
N ILE A 97 1.84 -13.78 -6.57
CA ILE A 97 1.92 -12.33 -6.61
C ILE A 97 2.63 -11.88 -7.88
N THR A 98 2.23 -10.72 -8.38
CA THR A 98 2.79 -10.16 -9.60
C THR A 98 4.22 -9.69 -9.37
N LYS A 99 4.43 -8.92 -8.30
CA LYS A 99 5.76 -8.44 -7.96
C LYS A 99 5.77 -7.95 -6.53
N ILE A 100 6.79 -8.35 -5.75
CA ILE A 100 6.93 -7.91 -4.37
C ILE A 100 8.40 -7.62 -4.07
N ARG A 101 8.63 -6.64 -3.23
CA ARG A 101 9.97 -6.26 -2.81
C ARG A 101 10.08 -6.15 -1.29
#